data_bd0d2e1fa530876d64eaa69e6a38149e
#
_entry.id   bd0d2e1fa530876d64eaa69e6a38149e
#
_cell.length_a   1.000
_cell.length_b   1.000
_cell.length_c   1.000
_cell.angle_alpha   90.00
_cell.angle_beta   90.00
_cell.angle_gamma   90.00
#
_symmetry.space_group_name_H-M   'P 1'
#
loop_
_entity.id
_entity.type
_entity.pdbx_description
1 polymer ?
#
loop_
_entity_poly.entity_id
_entity_poly.type
_entity_poly.pdbx_seq_one_letter_code
_entity_poly.pdbx_strand_id
1 'polypeptide(L)'
;GMRGLIAKPSGEIIESPITSNFKEGLTALEYFNSTHGARKGLADTALKTANSGYLTRRLCDVAQDLTVTKQKCDKPGYIKLSEIIEGGNVIVSLSERALGRVTAIDVKNPITGEVIIKKSEMIDESACEKIDAAGVKSVKVYSVITCSLKEGVCATCYGRDLARGKMVHVGEAVGMISAQSI
;
A
#
# COMPACT_ATOMS: atom_id res chain seq x y z
N GLY A 1 -5.13 -13.85 29.30
CA GLY A 1 -5.25 -12.41 29.52
C GLY A 1 -6.66 -11.98 29.94
N MET A 2 -6.77 -10.75 30.41
CA MET A 2 -8.04 -10.11 30.77
C MET A 2 -8.63 -9.36 29.55
N ARG A 3 -9.96 -9.27 29.46
CA ARG A 3 -10.59 -8.46 28.39
C ARG A 3 -10.53 -6.95 28.64
N GLY A 4 -10.49 -6.51 29.91
CA GLY A 4 -10.44 -5.12 30.29
C GLY A 4 -11.74 -4.36 30.09
N LEU A 5 -11.64 -3.09 29.70
CA LEU A 5 -12.80 -2.21 29.50
C LEU A 5 -13.55 -2.56 28.19
N ILE A 6 -14.86 -2.55 28.25
CA ILE A 6 -15.76 -2.83 27.13
C ILE A 6 -16.47 -1.54 26.72
N ALA A 7 -16.53 -1.27 25.42
CA ALA A 7 -17.28 -0.17 24.84
C ALA A 7 -18.69 -0.63 24.42
N LYS A 8 -19.70 0.19 24.70
CA LYS A 8 -21.05 0.03 24.15
C LYS A 8 -21.06 0.32 22.63
N PRO A 9 -22.05 -0.15 21.87
CA PRO A 9 -22.19 0.21 20.45
C PRO A 9 -22.24 1.72 20.19
N SER A 10 -22.68 2.52 21.17
CA SER A 10 -22.67 3.98 21.13
C SER A 10 -21.28 4.62 21.25
N GLY A 11 -20.25 3.82 21.61
CA GLY A 11 -18.89 4.29 21.87
C GLY A 11 -18.58 4.62 23.32
N GLU A 12 -19.59 4.66 24.21
CA GLU A 12 -19.42 4.86 25.65
C GLU A 12 -18.72 3.66 26.29
N ILE A 13 -17.77 3.92 27.18
CA ILE A 13 -17.02 2.87 27.88
C ILE A 13 -17.76 2.50 29.15
N ILE A 14 -17.93 1.18 29.42
CA ILE A 14 -18.48 0.67 30.66
C ILE A 14 -17.40 0.75 31.75
N GLU A 15 -17.74 1.35 32.89
CA GLU A 15 -16.80 1.57 34.00
C GLU A 15 -16.26 0.28 34.62
N SER A 16 -17.08 -0.76 34.69
CA SER A 16 -16.68 -2.05 35.25
C SER A 16 -15.87 -2.88 34.26
N PRO A 17 -14.56 -3.05 34.48
CA PRO A 17 -13.73 -3.84 33.56
C PRO A 17 -13.99 -5.35 33.79
N ILE A 18 -13.74 -6.14 32.76
CA ILE A 18 -13.72 -7.60 32.86
C ILE A 18 -12.32 -8.03 33.27
N THR A 19 -12.20 -8.49 34.52
CA THR A 19 -10.93 -8.89 35.14
C THR A 19 -10.62 -10.37 34.99
N SER A 20 -11.67 -11.21 34.86
CA SER A 20 -11.55 -12.66 34.70
C SER A 20 -11.03 -13.04 33.30
N ASN A 21 -10.35 -14.17 33.23
CA ASN A 21 -9.96 -14.79 31.96
C ASN A 21 -10.92 -15.92 31.58
N PHE A 22 -10.83 -16.43 30.34
CA PHE A 22 -11.72 -17.52 29.91
C PHE A 22 -11.44 -18.86 30.60
N LYS A 23 -10.24 -19.08 31.13
CA LYS A 23 -9.91 -20.31 31.86
C LYS A 23 -10.61 -20.35 33.23
N GLU A 24 -10.62 -19.23 33.93
CA GLU A 24 -11.29 -19.08 35.23
C GLU A 24 -12.80 -18.97 35.08
N GLY A 25 -13.28 -18.49 33.95
CA GLY A 25 -14.65 -18.22 33.65
C GLY A 25 -15.08 -16.81 34.05
N LEU A 26 -16.04 -16.27 33.31
CA LEU A 26 -16.62 -14.95 33.55
C LEU A 26 -17.83 -15.08 34.52
N THR A 27 -18.07 -14.05 35.33
CA THR A 27 -19.34 -13.91 36.03
C THR A 27 -20.47 -13.62 35.04
N ALA A 28 -21.71 -13.84 35.43
CA ALA A 28 -22.87 -13.57 34.59
C ALA A 28 -22.93 -12.10 34.13
N LEU A 29 -22.56 -11.16 35.00
CA LEU A 29 -22.51 -9.74 34.70
C LEU A 29 -21.40 -9.42 33.69
N GLU A 30 -20.21 -9.98 33.88
CA GLU A 30 -19.09 -9.81 32.95
C GLU A 30 -19.40 -10.39 31.57
N TYR A 31 -20.07 -11.54 31.51
CA TYR A 31 -20.53 -12.12 30.25
C TYR A 31 -21.55 -11.21 29.54
N PHE A 32 -22.54 -10.69 30.29
CA PHE A 32 -23.49 -9.74 29.73
C PHE A 32 -22.81 -8.49 29.19
N ASN A 33 -21.87 -7.90 29.93
CA ASN A 33 -21.11 -6.74 29.48
C ASN A 33 -20.27 -7.07 28.24
N SER A 34 -19.74 -8.28 28.13
CA SER A 34 -18.96 -8.70 26.96
C SER A 34 -19.80 -8.79 25.66
N THR A 35 -21.13 -9.01 25.78
CA THR A 35 -22.02 -9.03 24.60
C THR A 35 -22.13 -7.68 23.91
N HIS A 36 -21.88 -6.57 24.60
CA HIS A 36 -21.82 -5.24 23.98
C HIS A 36 -20.67 -5.14 22.98
N GLY A 37 -19.52 -5.73 23.30
CA GLY A 37 -18.37 -5.79 22.36
C GLY A 37 -18.68 -6.60 21.09
N ALA A 38 -19.36 -7.75 21.24
CA ALA A 38 -19.78 -8.57 20.11
C ALA A 38 -20.80 -7.83 19.22
N ARG A 39 -21.79 -7.20 19.82
CA ARG A 39 -22.81 -6.41 19.09
C ARG A 39 -22.18 -5.22 18.38
N LYS A 40 -21.26 -4.51 19.04
CA LYS A 40 -20.51 -3.42 18.42
C LYS A 40 -19.70 -3.91 17.22
N GLY A 41 -19.00 -5.03 17.35
CA GLY A 41 -18.25 -5.63 16.26
C GLY A 41 -19.12 -5.97 15.05
N LEU A 42 -20.30 -6.55 15.26
CA LEU A 42 -21.27 -6.85 14.20
C LEU A 42 -21.79 -5.58 13.52
N ALA A 43 -22.16 -4.56 14.31
CA ALA A 43 -22.63 -3.29 13.78
C ALA A 43 -21.55 -2.55 13.00
N ASP A 44 -20.32 -2.48 13.52
CA ASP A 44 -19.19 -1.86 12.88
C ASP A 44 -18.85 -2.55 11.54
N THR A 45 -18.90 -3.88 11.49
CA THR A 45 -18.66 -4.65 10.27
C THR A 45 -19.70 -4.32 9.19
N ALA A 46 -20.98 -4.28 9.56
CA ALA A 46 -22.05 -3.94 8.63
C ALA A 46 -21.88 -2.52 8.04
N LEU A 47 -21.58 -1.55 8.91
CA LEU A 47 -21.36 -0.15 8.47
C LEU A 47 -20.10 0.02 7.64
N LYS A 48 -19.01 -0.62 8.02
CA LYS A 48 -17.75 -0.59 7.24
C LYS A 48 -17.92 -1.19 5.85
N THR A 49 -18.68 -2.27 5.72
CA THR A 49 -18.96 -2.91 4.42
C THR A 49 -19.65 -1.94 3.47
N ALA A 50 -20.68 -1.22 3.93
CA ALA A 50 -21.38 -0.23 3.13
C ALA A 50 -20.47 0.94 2.72
N ASN A 51 -19.68 1.48 3.64
CA ASN A 51 -18.74 2.57 3.38
C ASN A 51 -17.64 2.15 2.40
N SER A 52 -17.10 0.95 2.55
CA SER A 52 -16.09 0.40 1.64
C SER A 52 -16.65 0.21 0.24
N GLY A 53 -17.86 -0.32 0.11
CA GLY A 53 -18.52 -0.47 -1.19
C GLY A 53 -18.78 0.87 -1.88
N TYR A 54 -19.23 1.87 -1.16
CA TYR A 54 -19.44 3.21 -1.70
C TYR A 54 -18.11 3.88 -2.12
N LEU A 55 -17.06 3.74 -1.31
CA LEU A 55 -15.72 4.24 -1.67
C LEU A 55 -15.21 3.58 -2.96
N THR A 56 -15.29 2.26 -3.04
CA THR A 56 -14.87 1.51 -4.23
C THR A 56 -15.62 1.95 -5.49
N ARG A 57 -16.94 2.12 -5.39
CA ARG A 57 -17.75 2.61 -6.52
C ARG A 57 -17.28 3.99 -6.99
N ARG A 58 -17.10 4.93 -6.05
CA ARG A 58 -16.63 6.27 -6.39
C ARG A 58 -15.25 6.28 -7.03
N LEU A 59 -14.32 5.46 -6.52
CA LEU A 59 -12.99 5.31 -7.10
C LEU A 59 -13.05 4.73 -8.51
N CYS A 60 -13.89 3.70 -8.74
CA CYS A 60 -14.08 3.14 -10.08
C CYS A 60 -14.65 4.18 -11.06
N ASP A 61 -15.65 4.94 -10.66
CA ASP A 61 -16.28 5.96 -11.51
C ASP A 61 -15.27 7.06 -11.93
N VAL A 62 -14.36 7.42 -11.05
CA VAL A 62 -13.31 8.43 -11.34
C VAL A 62 -12.17 7.85 -12.17
N ALA A 63 -11.78 6.59 -11.91
CA ALA A 63 -10.57 5.99 -12.48
C ALA A 63 -10.81 5.13 -13.72
N GLN A 64 -12.06 4.92 -14.14
CA GLN A 64 -12.40 4.00 -15.23
C GLN A 64 -11.72 4.33 -16.56
N ASP A 65 -11.47 5.60 -16.86
CA ASP A 65 -10.85 6.03 -18.11
C ASP A 65 -9.32 6.01 -18.07
N LEU A 66 -8.73 5.72 -16.91
CA LEU A 66 -7.27 5.68 -16.76
C LEU A 66 -6.73 4.34 -17.26
N THR A 67 -6.17 4.36 -18.46
CA THR A 67 -5.56 3.20 -19.11
C THR A 67 -4.12 3.49 -19.51
N VAL A 68 -3.36 2.43 -19.79
CA VAL A 68 -2.03 2.55 -20.38
C VAL A 68 -2.17 2.77 -21.89
N THR A 69 -1.88 3.98 -22.35
CA THR A 69 -2.09 4.39 -23.75
C THR A 69 -0.85 4.30 -24.62
N LYS A 70 0.34 4.49 -24.03
CA LYS A 70 1.63 4.46 -24.74
C LYS A 70 2.68 3.68 -23.96
N GLN A 71 3.71 3.22 -24.65
CA GLN A 71 4.84 2.55 -24.01
C GLN A 71 5.68 3.52 -23.18
N LYS A 72 5.93 4.73 -23.72
CA LYS A 72 6.72 5.78 -23.06
C LYS A 72 6.14 7.16 -23.37
N CYS A 73 6.19 8.08 -22.43
CA CYS A 73 5.82 9.48 -22.64
C CYS A 73 7.04 10.31 -23.08
N ASP A 74 6.78 11.49 -23.66
CA ASP A 74 7.84 12.34 -24.25
C ASP A 74 8.79 12.92 -23.21
N LYS A 75 8.24 13.35 -22.07
CA LYS A 75 9.00 14.00 -20.97
C LYS A 75 8.63 13.36 -19.63
N PRO A 76 9.14 12.15 -19.35
CA PRO A 76 8.85 11.51 -18.06
C PRO A 76 9.53 12.29 -16.94
N GLY A 77 8.74 12.68 -15.94
CA GLY A 77 9.25 13.18 -14.68
C GLY A 77 9.71 12.03 -13.78
N TYR A 78 10.33 12.35 -12.65
CA TYR A 78 10.74 11.35 -11.68
C TYR A 78 10.41 11.78 -10.25
N ILE A 79 10.32 10.81 -9.36
CA ILE A 79 10.26 11.03 -7.93
C ILE A 79 11.46 10.37 -7.25
N LYS A 80 11.88 10.94 -6.13
CA LYS A 80 12.94 10.37 -5.29
C LYS A 80 12.28 9.51 -4.21
N LEU A 81 12.63 8.23 -4.17
CA LEU A 81 12.25 7.31 -3.13
C LEU A 81 13.37 7.17 -2.11
N SER A 82 12.99 7.11 -0.84
CA SER A 82 13.87 6.79 0.29
C SER A 82 13.12 5.88 1.25
N GLU A 83 13.80 5.27 2.19
CA GLU A 83 13.17 4.51 3.26
C GLU A 83 12.28 5.41 4.13
N ILE A 84 11.21 4.85 4.68
CA ILE A 84 10.34 5.53 5.63
C ILE A 84 10.78 5.15 7.03
N ILE A 85 11.26 6.16 7.77
CA ILE A 85 11.70 6.00 9.15
C ILE A 85 10.74 6.77 10.05
N GLU A 86 10.22 6.11 11.07
CA GLU A 86 9.38 6.72 12.07
C GLU A 86 9.87 6.29 13.47
N GLY A 87 10.14 7.27 14.32
CA GLY A 87 10.62 6.99 15.67
C GLY A 87 11.96 6.26 15.75
N GLY A 88 12.82 6.35 14.72
CA GLY A 88 14.11 5.66 14.64
C GLY A 88 14.05 4.23 14.10
N ASN A 89 12.87 3.71 13.81
CA ASN A 89 12.69 2.41 13.18
C ASN A 89 12.32 2.56 11.71
N VAL A 90 12.91 1.73 10.84
CA VAL A 90 12.52 1.64 9.42
C VAL A 90 11.21 0.89 9.32
N ILE A 91 10.13 1.59 8.91
CA ILE A 91 8.80 0.99 8.72
C ILE A 91 8.71 0.33 7.35
N VAL A 92 9.18 1.03 6.31
CA VAL A 92 9.20 0.52 4.94
C VAL A 92 10.59 0.72 4.37
N SER A 93 11.21 -0.36 3.92
CA SER A 93 12.54 -0.33 3.29
C SER A 93 12.49 0.34 1.91
N LEU A 94 13.66 0.81 1.45
CA LEU A 94 13.75 1.37 0.10
C LEU A 94 13.45 0.33 -0.97
N SER A 95 13.89 -0.91 -0.80
CA SER A 95 13.65 -2.02 -1.71
C SER A 95 12.15 -2.31 -1.90
N GLU A 96 11.39 -2.37 -0.82
CA GLU A 96 9.93 -2.55 -0.88
C GLU A 96 9.21 -1.42 -1.63
N ARG A 97 9.66 -0.18 -1.45
CA ARG A 97 9.10 0.98 -2.15
C ARG A 97 9.47 1.04 -3.63
N ALA A 98 10.67 0.58 -3.96
CA ALA A 98 11.21 0.62 -5.32
C ALA A 98 10.79 -0.57 -6.18
N LEU A 99 10.39 -1.70 -5.58
CA LEU A 99 10.00 -2.92 -6.28
C LEU A 99 8.93 -2.64 -7.34
N GLY A 100 9.17 -3.12 -8.55
CA GLY A 100 8.25 -2.95 -9.68
C GLY A 100 8.25 -1.57 -10.33
N ARG A 101 9.05 -0.63 -9.84
CA ARG A 101 9.23 0.69 -10.46
C ARG A 101 10.29 0.66 -11.55
N VAL A 102 10.25 1.63 -12.44
CA VAL A 102 11.26 1.82 -13.50
C VAL A 102 12.19 2.96 -13.09
N THR A 103 13.50 2.72 -13.17
CA THR A 103 14.51 3.71 -12.79
C THR A 103 14.54 4.89 -13.75
N ALA A 104 14.60 6.11 -13.20
CA ALA A 104 14.75 7.33 -13.98
C ALA A 104 16.21 7.66 -14.30
N ILE A 105 17.13 7.22 -13.46
CA ILE A 105 18.58 7.36 -13.62
C ILE A 105 19.28 6.06 -13.22
N ASP A 106 20.54 5.92 -13.60
CA ASP A 106 21.36 4.80 -13.17
C ASP A 106 21.48 4.76 -11.64
N VAL A 107 21.22 3.60 -11.07
CA VAL A 107 21.41 3.34 -9.62
C VAL A 107 22.84 2.87 -9.44
N LYS A 108 23.64 3.63 -8.70
CA LYS A 108 25.05 3.34 -8.45
C LYS A 108 25.27 2.92 -7.00
N ASN A 109 26.22 2.02 -6.81
CA ASN A 109 26.71 1.68 -5.49
C ASN A 109 27.39 2.92 -4.86
N PRO A 110 26.98 3.37 -3.68
CA PRO A 110 27.57 4.56 -3.04
C PRO A 110 29.03 4.39 -2.65
N ILE A 111 29.51 3.14 -2.53
CA ILE A 111 30.90 2.84 -2.12
C ILE A 111 31.81 2.63 -3.33
N THR A 112 31.39 1.76 -4.27
CA THR A 112 32.22 1.37 -5.42
C THR A 112 31.99 2.24 -6.67
N GLY A 113 30.86 2.94 -6.73
CA GLY A 113 30.47 3.74 -7.90
C GLY A 113 29.97 2.90 -9.09
N GLU A 114 29.94 1.58 -8.98
CA GLU A 114 29.45 0.69 -10.03
C GLU A 114 27.94 0.85 -10.24
N VAL A 115 27.51 0.73 -11.49
CA VAL A 115 26.09 0.78 -11.85
C VAL A 115 25.43 -0.56 -11.50
N ILE A 116 24.50 -0.55 -10.55
CA ILE A 116 23.73 -1.73 -10.14
C ILE A 116 22.57 -1.95 -11.10
N ILE A 117 21.84 -0.89 -11.42
CA ILE A 117 20.68 -0.92 -12.32
C ILE A 117 20.80 0.24 -13.29
N LYS A 118 20.63 -0.02 -14.58
CA LYS A 118 20.67 0.99 -15.62
C LYS A 118 19.36 1.79 -15.66
N LYS A 119 19.45 2.97 -16.23
CA LYS A 119 18.29 3.83 -16.49
C LYS A 119 17.25 3.11 -17.36
N SER A 120 15.99 3.32 -17.03
CA SER A 120 14.82 2.74 -17.72
C SER A 120 14.70 1.22 -17.61
N GLU A 121 15.34 0.61 -16.63
CA GLU A 121 15.12 -0.80 -16.26
C GLU A 121 14.14 -0.91 -15.10
N MET A 122 13.33 -1.96 -15.15
CA MET A 122 12.41 -2.28 -14.06
C MET A 122 13.19 -2.90 -12.89
N ILE A 123 12.89 -2.46 -11.68
CA ILE A 123 13.46 -3.01 -10.46
C ILE A 123 12.71 -4.29 -10.11
N ASP A 124 13.35 -5.42 -10.26
CA ASP A 124 12.85 -6.74 -9.85
C ASP A 124 13.38 -7.13 -8.47
N GLU A 125 13.03 -8.31 -8.01
CA GLU A 125 13.45 -8.85 -6.72
C GLU A 125 14.97 -8.95 -6.62
N SER A 126 15.65 -9.38 -7.68
CA SER A 126 17.11 -9.51 -7.72
C SER A 126 17.81 -8.15 -7.66
N ALA A 127 17.20 -7.14 -8.27
CA ALA A 127 17.68 -5.76 -8.18
C ALA A 127 17.49 -5.17 -6.78
N CYS A 128 16.39 -5.52 -6.10
CA CYS A 128 16.15 -5.13 -4.71
C CYS A 128 17.22 -5.68 -3.76
N GLU A 129 17.58 -6.95 -3.90
CA GLU A 129 18.66 -7.57 -3.11
C GLU A 129 20.00 -6.86 -3.30
N LYS A 130 20.32 -6.45 -4.53
CA LYS A 130 21.54 -5.67 -4.83
C LYS A 130 21.49 -4.26 -4.24
N ILE A 131 20.34 -3.61 -4.25
CA ILE A 131 20.13 -2.29 -3.63
C ILE A 131 20.35 -2.37 -2.12
N ASP A 132 19.79 -3.38 -1.46
CA ASP A 132 19.92 -3.59 -0.03
C ASP A 132 21.37 -3.94 0.36
N ALA A 133 22.01 -4.83 -0.39
CA ALA A 133 23.41 -5.20 -0.17
C ALA A 133 24.39 -4.02 -0.37
N ALA A 134 24.09 -3.12 -1.31
CA ALA A 134 24.90 -1.94 -1.56
C ALA A 134 24.63 -0.78 -0.60
N GLY A 135 23.58 -0.86 0.22
CA GLY A 135 23.21 0.20 1.17
C GLY A 135 22.78 1.51 0.51
N VAL A 136 22.11 1.45 -0.64
CA VAL A 136 21.60 2.62 -1.35
C VAL A 136 20.50 3.29 -0.51
N LYS A 137 20.63 4.59 -0.26
CA LYS A 137 19.66 5.34 0.58
C LYS A 137 18.51 5.95 -0.20
N SER A 138 18.65 6.16 -1.48
CA SER A 138 17.59 6.74 -2.31
C SER A 138 17.73 6.34 -3.77
N VAL A 139 16.58 6.19 -4.44
CA VAL A 139 16.48 5.85 -5.85
C VAL A 139 15.53 6.83 -6.54
N LYS A 140 15.85 7.27 -7.74
CA LYS A 140 14.94 8.07 -8.57
C LYS A 140 14.23 7.15 -9.54
N VAL A 141 12.92 7.18 -9.50
CA VAL A 141 12.04 6.32 -10.31
C VAL A 141 11.00 7.13 -11.05
N TYR A 142 10.53 6.60 -12.17
CA TYR A 142 9.37 7.17 -12.86
C TYR A 142 8.09 6.94 -12.06
N SER A 143 7.13 7.85 -12.19
CA SER A 143 5.85 7.76 -11.51
C SER A 143 4.72 8.20 -12.43
N VAL A 144 3.53 7.62 -12.23
CA VAL A 144 2.30 8.04 -12.92
C VAL A 144 1.92 9.48 -12.60
N ILE A 145 2.28 9.98 -11.41
CA ILE A 145 2.00 11.36 -10.98
C ILE A 145 2.76 12.37 -11.85
N THR A 146 3.95 12.00 -12.30
CA THR A 146 4.85 12.83 -13.12
C THR A 146 4.79 12.48 -14.60
N CYS A 147 3.85 11.64 -15.02
CA CYS A 147 3.66 11.29 -16.42
C CYS A 147 3.17 12.50 -17.22
N SER A 148 3.79 12.78 -18.36
CA SER A 148 3.46 13.94 -19.21
C SER A 148 2.26 13.74 -20.14
N LEU A 149 1.65 12.56 -20.15
CA LEU A 149 0.47 12.29 -20.96
C LEU A 149 -0.76 13.02 -20.41
N LYS A 150 -1.56 13.61 -21.31
CA LYS A 150 -2.82 14.27 -20.94
C LYS A 150 -3.94 13.28 -20.65
N GLU A 151 -3.93 12.17 -21.38
CA GLU A 151 -4.92 11.10 -21.27
C GLU A 151 -4.21 9.77 -21.00
N GLY A 152 -4.63 9.08 -19.97
CA GLY A 152 -4.01 7.82 -19.56
C GLY A 152 -2.62 7.99 -18.97
N VAL A 153 -1.87 6.91 -18.93
CA VAL A 153 -0.49 6.84 -18.46
C VAL A 153 0.36 6.02 -19.42
N CYS A 154 1.68 6.18 -19.35
CA CYS A 154 2.57 5.32 -20.14
C CYS A 154 3.04 4.12 -19.29
N ALA A 155 3.40 3.03 -19.99
CA ALA A 155 3.86 1.81 -19.35
C ALA A 155 5.14 2.03 -18.52
N THR A 156 6.05 2.85 -18.97
CA THR A 156 7.30 3.16 -18.25
C THR A 156 7.04 3.88 -16.92
N CYS A 157 6.11 4.83 -16.89
CA CYS A 157 5.75 5.53 -15.65
C CYS A 157 4.94 4.63 -14.68
N TYR A 158 4.15 3.73 -15.21
CA TYR A 158 3.39 2.78 -14.39
C TYR A 158 4.28 1.67 -13.80
N GLY A 159 5.09 1.03 -14.64
CA GLY A 159 6.02 -0.01 -14.24
C GLY A 159 5.45 -1.43 -14.35
N ARG A 160 5.58 -2.21 -13.28
CA ARG A 160 5.24 -3.64 -13.25
C ARG A 160 3.75 -3.89 -13.20
N ASP A 161 3.28 -4.82 -14.02
CA ASP A 161 1.98 -5.47 -13.85
C ASP A 161 2.08 -6.51 -12.73
N LEU A 162 1.39 -6.29 -11.64
CA LEU A 162 1.45 -7.13 -10.44
C LEU A 162 0.90 -8.55 -10.68
N ALA A 163 -0.02 -8.71 -11.63
CA ALA A 163 -0.58 -10.02 -11.94
C ALA A 163 0.38 -10.91 -12.74
N ARG A 164 1.18 -10.30 -13.62
CA ARG A 164 2.08 -11.01 -14.54
C ARG A 164 3.55 -10.96 -14.13
N GLY A 165 3.91 -10.05 -13.23
CA GLY A 165 5.29 -9.85 -12.80
C GLY A 165 6.24 -9.25 -13.84
N LYS A 166 5.68 -8.69 -14.93
CA LYS A 166 6.41 -8.08 -16.05
C LYS A 166 5.94 -6.65 -16.26
N MET A 167 6.61 -5.91 -17.14
CA MET A 167 6.14 -4.59 -17.54
C MET A 167 4.70 -4.63 -18.04
N VAL A 168 3.90 -3.64 -17.64
CA VAL A 168 2.52 -3.50 -18.04
C VAL A 168 2.39 -3.34 -19.57
N HIS A 169 1.35 -3.94 -20.14
CA HIS A 169 1.03 -3.81 -21.57
C HIS A 169 0.21 -2.55 -21.83
N VAL A 170 0.39 -2.00 -23.03
CA VAL A 170 -0.49 -0.93 -23.53
C VAL A 170 -1.91 -1.48 -23.68
N GLY A 171 -2.89 -0.71 -23.24
CA GLY A 171 -4.31 -1.09 -23.20
C GLY A 171 -4.80 -1.63 -21.86
N GLU A 172 -3.93 -1.81 -20.88
CA GLU A 172 -4.34 -2.27 -19.53
C GLU A 172 -5.11 -1.19 -18.79
N ALA A 173 -6.26 -1.56 -18.20
CA ALA A 173 -7.13 -0.67 -17.45
C ALA A 173 -6.62 -0.50 -16.00
N VAL A 174 -5.50 0.16 -15.84
CA VAL A 174 -4.80 0.30 -14.55
C VAL A 174 -5.59 1.09 -13.51
N GLY A 175 -6.44 2.02 -13.94
CA GLY A 175 -7.30 2.78 -13.04
C GLY A 175 -8.36 1.90 -12.36
N MET A 176 -9.00 1.02 -13.10
CA MET A 176 -9.95 0.05 -12.55
C MET A 176 -9.28 -0.95 -11.62
N ILE A 177 -8.13 -1.47 -11.98
CA ILE A 177 -7.34 -2.39 -11.15
C ILE A 177 -6.98 -1.72 -9.83
N SER A 178 -6.51 -0.48 -9.89
CA SER A 178 -6.16 0.31 -8.70
C SER A 178 -7.36 0.55 -7.79
N ALA A 179 -8.49 0.97 -8.35
CA ALA A 179 -9.72 1.22 -7.61
C ALA A 179 -10.26 -0.04 -6.91
N GLN A 180 -10.21 -1.18 -7.58
CA GLN A 180 -10.65 -2.47 -7.03
C GLN A 180 -9.68 -3.07 -6.02
N SER A 181 -8.43 -2.63 -6.01
CA SER A 181 -7.40 -3.10 -5.06
C SER A 181 -7.42 -2.35 -3.73
N ILE A 182 -8.07 -1.20 -3.65
CA ILE A 182 -8.25 -0.39 -2.44
C ILE A 182 -9.51 -0.83 -1.69
#